data_c038e310b97d57934aa15df0c4938e37
#
_entry.id   c038e310b97d57934aa15df0c4938e37
#
_cell.length_a   1.000
_cell.length_b   1.000
_cell.length_c   1.000
_cell.angle_alpha   90.00
_cell.angle_beta   90.00
_cell.angle_gamma   90.00
#
_symmetry.space_group_name_H-M   'P 1'
#
loop_
_entity.id
_entity.type
_entity.pdbx_description
1 polymer ?
#
loop_
_entity_poly.entity_id
_entity_poly.type
_entity_poly.pdbx_seq_one_letter_code
_entity_poly.pdbx_strand_id
1 'polypeptide(L)'
;LWLLILAPISIDISFKNTRINTGLFYADSCLFMGLMYSNTASGVTIFFLSFALILCCTTVLNLYNQYNYDVLENVGSYNSYLSHANNRFPYKYTIGLFSIDNRDKLQKVLGNQKMQELEQMLVNRIREFSYDVTVYRYQVPSELIMVFKNEDAKHTMEYVDNIRHVVAASEFIFTNGKNIKITISASVSEKTRLDLNATSVTTRAHDALQKAYRFNCNIVTKA
;
A
#
# COMPACT_ATOMS: atom_id res chain seq x y z
N LEU A 1 -21.50 30.99 -14.12
CA LEU A 1 -21.31 29.64 -14.70
C LEU A 1 -20.04 28.97 -14.14
N TRP A 2 -18.93 29.68 -14.05
CA TRP A 2 -17.64 29.21 -13.52
C TRP A 2 -17.75 28.70 -12.09
N LEU A 3 -18.39 29.45 -11.20
CA LEU A 3 -18.62 29.06 -9.81
C LEU A 3 -19.43 27.76 -9.70
N LEU A 4 -20.36 27.48 -10.64
CA LEU A 4 -21.15 26.25 -10.65
C LEU A 4 -20.34 25.03 -11.11
N ILE A 5 -19.30 25.21 -11.91
CA ILE A 5 -18.44 24.13 -12.40
C ILE A 5 -17.31 23.84 -11.41
N LEU A 6 -16.66 24.86 -10.86
CA LEU A 6 -15.52 24.69 -9.97
C LEU A 6 -15.89 24.45 -8.51
N ALA A 7 -17.07 24.89 -8.08
CA ALA A 7 -17.51 24.66 -6.70
C ALA A 7 -17.58 23.18 -6.29
N PRO A 8 -18.16 22.27 -7.09
CA PRO A 8 -18.18 20.85 -6.75
C PRO A 8 -16.76 20.23 -6.70
N ILE A 9 -15.87 20.66 -7.61
CA ILE A 9 -14.49 20.17 -7.65
C ILE A 9 -13.69 20.66 -6.45
N SER A 10 -13.85 21.93 -6.04
CA SER A 10 -13.21 22.48 -4.84
C SER A 10 -13.70 21.84 -3.55
N ILE A 11 -14.99 21.50 -3.48
CA ILE A 11 -15.58 20.77 -2.35
C ILE A 11 -15.00 19.36 -2.29
N ASP A 12 -14.91 18.64 -3.42
CA ASP A 12 -14.36 17.29 -3.49
C ASP A 12 -12.87 17.25 -3.12
N ILE A 13 -12.09 18.25 -3.52
CA ILE A 13 -10.70 18.45 -3.10
C ILE A 13 -10.61 18.63 -1.58
N SER A 14 -11.49 19.42 -0.98
CA SER A 14 -11.51 19.70 0.46
C SER A 14 -11.85 18.45 1.27
N PHE A 15 -12.74 17.60 0.77
CA PHE A 15 -13.18 16.39 1.49
C PHE A 15 -12.30 15.16 1.24
N LYS A 16 -11.74 15.00 0.04
CA LYS A 16 -11.00 13.79 -0.37
C LYS A 16 -9.49 13.95 -0.48
N ASN A 17 -9.00 15.18 -0.52
CA ASN A 17 -7.57 15.53 -0.64
C ASN A 17 -6.77 14.61 -1.61
N THR A 18 -7.36 14.30 -2.76
CA THR A 18 -6.72 13.45 -3.76
C THR A 18 -5.95 14.31 -4.76
N ARG A 19 -4.70 13.92 -5.09
CA ARG A 19 -3.85 14.63 -6.08
C ARG A 19 -4.49 14.72 -7.45
N ILE A 20 -5.39 13.79 -7.79
CA ILE A 20 -6.16 13.81 -9.03
C ILE A 20 -7.13 15.00 -9.07
N ASN A 21 -7.88 15.20 -8.01
CA ASN A 21 -8.86 16.28 -7.92
C ASN A 21 -8.19 17.65 -8.00
N THR A 22 -7.01 17.82 -7.38
CA THR A 22 -6.23 19.07 -7.54
C THR A 22 -5.78 19.29 -8.97
N GLY A 23 -5.31 18.26 -9.65
CA GLY A 23 -4.92 18.36 -11.07
C GLY A 23 -6.08 18.71 -11.99
N LEU A 24 -7.25 18.10 -11.78
CA LEU A 24 -8.47 18.41 -12.52
C LEU A 24 -8.93 19.85 -12.27
N PHE A 25 -8.84 20.33 -11.03
CA PHE A 25 -9.16 21.72 -10.70
C PHE A 25 -8.30 22.73 -11.47
N TYR A 26 -6.97 22.49 -11.55
CA TYR A 26 -6.08 23.35 -12.32
C TYR A 26 -6.36 23.25 -13.83
N ALA A 27 -6.65 22.06 -14.34
CA ALA A 27 -6.99 21.87 -15.74
C ALA A 27 -8.27 22.64 -16.11
N ASP A 28 -9.34 22.51 -15.32
CA ASP A 28 -10.59 23.24 -15.54
C ASP A 28 -10.42 24.76 -15.44
N SER A 29 -9.55 25.23 -14.53
CA SER A 29 -9.21 26.64 -14.43
C SER A 29 -8.54 27.17 -15.71
N CYS A 30 -7.60 26.39 -16.29
CA CYS A 30 -6.97 26.74 -17.54
C CYS A 30 -7.97 26.75 -18.71
N LEU A 31 -8.88 25.79 -18.79
CA LEU A 31 -9.91 25.74 -19.82
C LEU A 31 -10.85 26.96 -19.73
N PHE A 32 -11.26 27.32 -18.52
CA PHE A 32 -12.10 28.51 -18.30
C PHE A 32 -11.40 29.79 -18.71
N MET A 33 -10.11 29.96 -18.38
CA MET A 33 -9.32 31.13 -18.80
C MET A 33 -9.19 31.17 -20.33
N GLY A 34 -9.00 30.02 -20.99
CA GLY A 34 -9.00 29.94 -22.46
C GLY A 34 -10.29 30.43 -23.10
N LEU A 35 -11.44 30.11 -22.49
CA LEU A 35 -12.74 30.59 -22.97
C LEU A 35 -12.93 32.09 -22.73
N MET A 36 -12.42 32.65 -21.64
CA MET A 36 -12.47 34.08 -21.34
C MET A 36 -11.61 34.91 -22.28
N TYR A 37 -10.46 34.39 -22.70
CA TYR A 37 -9.54 35.05 -23.64
C TYR A 37 -9.75 34.62 -25.10
N SER A 38 -10.96 34.13 -25.44
CA SER A 38 -11.29 33.64 -26.79
C SER A 38 -11.20 34.67 -27.92
N ASN A 39 -11.08 35.96 -27.60
CA ASN A 39 -10.94 37.04 -28.60
C ASN A 39 -9.56 37.05 -29.32
N THR A 40 -8.58 36.27 -28.82
CA THR A 40 -7.26 36.14 -29.46
C THR A 40 -6.97 34.67 -29.76
N ALA A 41 -6.73 34.35 -31.03
CA ALA A 41 -6.44 32.97 -31.45
C ALA A 41 -5.24 32.36 -30.70
N SER A 42 -4.19 33.15 -30.45
CA SER A 42 -3.01 32.74 -29.67
C SER A 42 -3.32 32.48 -28.19
N GLY A 43 -4.21 33.25 -27.58
CA GLY A 43 -4.63 33.04 -26.18
C GLY A 43 -5.35 31.71 -26.01
N VAL A 44 -6.30 31.41 -26.89
CA VAL A 44 -7.05 30.14 -26.87
C VAL A 44 -6.11 28.94 -26.99
N THR A 45 -5.17 28.94 -27.93
CA THR A 45 -4.25 27.83 -28.14
C THR A 45 -3.34 27.58 -26.94
N ILE A 46 -2.82 28.64 -26.31
CA ILE A 46 -1.95 28.52 -25.10
C ILE A 46 -2.71 27.86 -23.94
N PHE A 47 -3.95 28.32 -23.69
CA PHE A 47 -4.73 27.77 -22.58
C PHE A 47 -5.19 26.31 -22.82
N PHE A 48 -5.54 25.95 -24.07
CA PHE A 48 -5.85 24.55 -24.41
C PHE A 48 -4.62 23.64 -24.33
N LEU A 49 -3.45 24.10 -24.73
CA LEU A 49 -2.20 23.36 -24.59
C LEU A 49 -1.83 23.16 -23.10
N SER A 50 -1.98 24.20 -22.27
CA SER A 50 -1.73 24.06 -20.81
C SER A 50 -2.72 23.13 -20.15
N PHE A 51 -4.00 23.16 -20.50
CA PHE A 51 -5.01 22.18 -20.05
C PHE A 51 -4.60 20.74 -20.41
N ALA A 52 -4.26 20.48 -21.67
CA ALA A 52 -3.84 19.16 -22.12
C ALA A 52 -2.57 18.68 -21.40
N LEU A 53 -1.60 19.57 -21.19
CA LEU A 53 -0.37 19.25 -20.47
C LEU A 53 -0.65 18.86 -19.00
N ILE A 54 -1.48 19.63 -18.30
CA ILE A 54 -1.85 19.34 -16.91
C ILE A 54 -2.57 18.00 -16.81
N LEU A 55 -3.52 17.71 -17.72
CA LEU A 55 -4.20 16.40 -17.74
C LEU A 55 -3.22 15.26 -18.01
N CYS A 56 -2.30 15.42 -18.95
CA CYS A 56 -1.28 14.41 -19.22
C CYS A 56 -0.40 14.16 -17.99
N CYS A 57 0.12 15.21 -17.38
CA CYS A 57 0.95 15.09 -16.16
C CYS A 57 0.20 14.44 -15.00
N THR A 58 -1.05 14.84 -14.77
CA THR A 58 -1.85 14.25 -13.65
C THR A 58 -2.17 12.78 -13.89
N THR A 59 -2.49 12.38 -15.12
CA THR A 59 -2.73 10.96 -15.45
C THR A 59 -1.45 10.13 -15.31
N VAL A 60 -0.31 10.60 -15.79
CA VAL A 60 0.98 9.91 -15.64
C VAL A 60 1.36 9.77 -14.17
N LEU A 61 1.24 10.82 -13.36
CA LEU A 61 1.51 10.77 -11.93
C LEU A 61 0.59 9.81 -11.20
N ASN A 62 -0.69 9.76 -11.59
CA ASN A 62 -1.64 8.84 -11.01
C ASN A 62 -1.30 7.38 -11.34
N LEU A 63 -0.99 7.07 -12.59
CA LEU A 63 -0.54 5.75 -13.01
C LEU A 63 0.75 5.33 -12.29
N TYR A 64 1.70 6.25 -12.16
CA TYR A 64 2.93 6.01 -11.40
C TYR A 64 2.65 5.68 -9.93
N ASN A 65 1.74 6.43 -9.30
CA ASN A 65 1.37 6.18 -7.91
C ASN A 65 0.64 4.82 -7.74
N GLN A 66 -0.33 4.50 -8.60
CA GLN A 66 -1.02 3.21 -8.57
C GLN A 66 -0.06 2.02 -8.80
N TYR A 67 0.96 2.22 -9.61
CA TYR A 67 1.96 1.18 -9.87
C TYR A 67 2.87 0.93 -8.67
N ASN A 68 3.28 1.98 -7.94
CA ASN A 68 4.31 1.90 -6.90
C ASN A 68 3.77 1.82 -5.47
N TYR A 69 2.57 2.31 -5.20
CA TYR A 69 2.01 2.38 -3.86
C TYR A 69 0.73 1.58 -3.73
N ASP A 70 0.49 1.06 -2.53
CA ASP A 70 -0.75 0.41 -2.15
C ASP A 70 -1.81 1.44 -1.72
N VAL A 71 -3.04 0.98 -1.52
CA VAL A 71 -4.13 1.79 -0.93
C VAL A 71 -3.82 2.16 0.53
N LEU A 72 -3.07 1.30 1.23
CA LEU A 72 -2.61 1.57 2.58
C LEU A 72 -1.48 2.61 2.57
N GLU A 73 -1.54 3.53 3.52
CA GLU A 73 -0.49 4.54 3.68
C GLU A 73 0.85 3.91 4.03
N ASN A 74 1.89 4.37 3.35
CA ASN A 74 3.26 3.91 3.55
C ASN A 74 3.50 2.41 3.24
N VAL A 75 2.65 1.76 2.47
CA VAL A 75 2.85 0.40 1.97
C VAL A 75 3.19 0.47 0.49
N GLY A 76 4.29 -0.16 0.09
CA GLY A 76 4.64 -0.29 -1.32
C GLY A 76 3.77 -1.33 -2.02
N SER A 77 3.55 -1.18 -3.32
CA SER A 77 2.92 -2.22 -4.12
C SER A 77 3.86 -3.43 -4.31
N TYR A 78 3.33 -4.55 -4.78
CA TYR A 78 4.16 -5.71 -5.13
C TYR A 78 5.17 -5.39 -6.25
N ASN A 79 4.79 -4.58 -7.22
CA ASN A 79 5.69 -4.13 -8.28
C ASN A 79 6.85 -3.29 -7.73
N SER A 80 6.57 -2.44 -6.74
CA SER A 80 7.60 -1.68 -6.02
C SER A 80 8.55 -2.62 -5.26
N TYR A 81 8.03 -3.66 -4.60
CA TYR A 81 8.87 -4.69 -3.97
C TYR A 81 9.81 -5.35 -4.98
N LEU A 82 9.30 -5.83 -6.13
CA LEU A 82 10.12 -6.47 -7.16
C LEU A 82 11.20 -5.53 -7.70
N SER A 83 10.84 -4.28 -7.98
CA SER A 83 11.79 -3.27 -8.45
C SER A 83 12.89 -2.99 -7.41
N HIS A 84 12.52 -2.87 -6.14
CA HIS A 84 13.49 -2.65 -5.05
C HIS A 84 14.35 -3.87 -4.78
N ALA A 85 13.78 -5.08 -4.85
CA ALA A 85 14.52 -6.32 -4.63
C ALA A 85 15.58 -6.56 -5.71
N ASN A 86 15.30 -6.14 -6.95
CA ASN A 86 16.25 -6.29 -8.05
C ASN A 86 17.32 -5.20 -8.08
N ASN A 87 17.01 -3.97 -7.64
CA ASN A 87 17.86 -2.81 -7.87
C ASN A 87 18.43 -2.16 -6.58
N ARG A 88 17.80 -2.36 -5.43
CA ARG A 88 18.11 -1.61 -4.20
C ARG A 88 18.40 -2.47 -2.98
N PHE A 89 17.91 -3.72 -2.93
CA PHE A 89 18.16 -4.56 -1.76
C PHE A 89 19.57 -5.13 -1.82
N PRO A 90 20.21 -5.33 -0.66
CA PRO A 90 21.49 -6.04 -0.58
C PRO A 90 21.33 -7.48 -1.10
N TYR A 91 22.43 -8.11 -1.43
CA TYR A 91 22.42 -9.50 -1.88
C TYR A 91 21.75 -10.44 -0.85
N LYS A 92 22.02 -10.19 0.44
CA LYS A 92 21.40 -10.92 1.55
C LYS A 92 20.24 -10.11 2.10
N TYR A 93 19.04 -10.67 2.04
CA TYR A 93 17.85 -10.16 2.71
C TYR A 93 16.91 -11.31 3.06
N THR A 94 16.09 -11.09 4.06
CA THR A 94 15.04 -12.02 4.49
C THR A 94 13.70 -11.30 4.41
N ILE A 95 12.66 -12.03 4.05
CA ILE A 95 11.29 -11.51 4.06
C ILE A 95 10.47 -12.24 5.11
N GLY A 96 9.61 -11.48 5.78
CA GLY A 96 8.48 -12.00 6.54
C GLY A 96 7.19 -11.76 5.76
N LEU A 97 6.49 -12.81 5.37
CA LEU A 97 5.16 -12.72 4.77
C LEU A 97 4.13 -12.98 5.85
N PHE A 98 3.17 -12.09 6.04
CA PHE A 98 2.17 -12.23 7.08
C PHE A 98 0.77 -11.88 6.59
N SER A 99 -0.23 -12.44 7.25
CA SER A 99 -1.64 -12.19 7.00
C SER A 99 -2.44 -12.23 8.29
N ILE A 100 -3.56 -11.52 8.30
CA ILE A 100 -4.52 -11.53 9.40
C ILE A 100 -5.28 -12.86 9.38
N ASP A 101 -5.32 -13.53 10.52
CA ASP A 101 -6.05 -14.79 10.68
C ASP A 101 -7.56 -14.59 10.53
N ASN A 102 -8.22 -15.55 9.89
CA ASN A 102 -9.67 -15.50 9.63
C ASN A 102 -10.14 -14.22 8.89
N ARG A 103 -9.29 -13.65 8.04
CA ARG A 103 -9.57 -12.40 7.31
C ARG A 103 -10.93 -12.41 6.61
N ASP A 104 -11.30 -13.49 5.94
CA ASP A 104 -12.56 -13.58 5.19
C ASP A 104 -13.80 -13.49 6.10
N LYS A 105 -13.72 -14.06 7.30
CA LYS A 105 -14.78 -13.94 8.32
C LYS A 105 -14.85 -12.52 8.85
N LEU A 106 -13.70 -11.91 9.15
CA LEU A 106 -13.60 -10.52 9.60
C LEU A 106 -14.14 -9.56 8.53
N GLN A 107 -13.78 -9.76 7.26
CA GLN A 107 -14.24 -8.92 6.15
C GLN A 107 -15.76 -8.99 5.95
N LYS A 108 -16.38 -10.18 6.12
CA LYS A 108 -17.83 -10.33 6.06
C LYS A 108 -18.54 -9.59 7.19
N VAL A 109 -17.94 -9.51 8.37
CA VAL A 109 -18.54 -8.84 9.54
C VAL A 109 -18.27 -7.34 9.54
N LEU A 110 -17.06 -6.92 9.18
CA LEU A 110 -16.64 -5.52 9.24
C LEU A 110 -16.95 -4.73 7.97
N GLY A 111 -16.98 -5.40 6.82
CA GLY A 111 -17.04 -4.77 5.51
C GLY A 111 -15.65 -4.27 5.04
N ASN A 112 -15.56 -3.92 3.74
CA ASN A 112 -14.28 -3.60 3.10
C ASN A 112 -13.59 -2.37 3.73
N GLN A 113 -14.32 -1.32 4.03
CA GLN A 113 -13.76 -0.07 4.54
C GLN A 113 -13.10 -0.25 5.92
N LYS A 114 -13.79 -0.93 6.85
CA LYS A 114 -13.23 -1.21 8.18
C LYS A 114 -12.11 -2.23 8.14
N MET A 115 -12.13 -3.14 7.17
CA MET A 115 -11.04 -4.07 6.97
C MET A 115 -9.76 -3.34 6.53
N GLN A 116 -9.86 -2.35 5.66
CA GLN A 116 -8.74 -1.48 5.29
C GLN A 116 -8.24 -0.66 6.48
N GLU A 117 -9.14 -0.09 7.29
CA GLU A 117 -8.79 0.62 8.53
C GLU A 117 -8.01 -0.31 9.49
N LEU A 118 -8.44 -1.56 9.65
CA LEU A 118 -7.77 -2.56 10.46
C LEU A 118 -6.38 -2.91 9.92
N GLU A 119 -6.26 -3.13 8.63
CA GLU A 119 -4.97 -3.39 7.98
C GLU A 119 -4.01 -2.20 8.13
N GLN A 120 -4.51 -0.98 8.03
CA GLN A 120 -3.71 0.23 8.27
C GLN A 120 -3.24 0.32 9.72
N MET A 121 -4.10 0.06 10.68
CA MET A 121 -3.73 0.01 12.09
C MET A 121 -2.69 -1.06 12.37
N LEU A 122 -2.80 -2.24 11.74
CA LEU A 122 -1.81 -3.30 11.82
C LEU A 122 -0.44 -2.87 11.28
N VAL A 123 -0.40 -2.25 10.09
CA VAL A 123 0.84 -1.73 9.51
C VAL A 123 1.48 -0.68 10.43
N ASN A 124 0.68 0.23 10.98
CA ASN A 124 1.17 1.24 11.90
C ASN A 124 1.76 0.59 13.16
N ARG A 125 1.08 -0.41 13.71
CA ARG A 125 1.57 -1.16 14.89
C ARG A 125 2.88 -1.88 14.61
N ILE A 126 3.03 -2.53 13.45
CA ILE A 126 4.28 -3.17 13.03
C ILE A 126 5.42 -2.15 12.95
N ARG A 127 5.16 -0.98 12.42
CA ARG A 127 6.16 0.09 12.27
C ARG A 127 6.62 0.71 13.58
N GLU A 128 5.76 0.75 14.59
CA GLU A 128 6.15 1.19 15.94
C GLU A 128 7.27 0.31 16.53
N PHE A 129 7.34 -0.95 16.12
CA PHE A 129 8.37 -1.88 16.55
C PHE A 129 9.68 -1.78 15.78
N SER A 130 9.66 -1.31 14.53
CA SER A 130 10.86 -1.21 13.70
C SER A 130 10.77 -0.09 12.67
N TYR A 131 11.64 0.90 12.83
CA TYR A 131 11.78 2.00 11.88
C TYR A 131 12.42 1.57 10.55
N ASP A 132 13.18 0.48 10.52
CA ASP A 132 13.94 0.03 9.34
C ASP A 132 13.22 -1.00 8.47
N VAL A 133 12.04 -1.47 8.87
CA VAL A 133 11.29 -2.45 8.10
C VAL A 133 10.42 -1.78 7.04
N THR A 134 10.66 -2.13 5.78
CA THR A 134 9.81 -1.70 4.67
C THR A 134 8.71 -2.72 4.45
N VAL A 135 7.46 -2.25 4.39
CA VAL A 135 6.27 -3.08 4.18
C VAL A 135 5.77 -2.91 2.76
N TYR A 136 5.42 -4.03 2.12
CA TYR A 136 4.84 -4.08 0.78
C TYR A 136 3.60 -4.96 0.76
N ARG A 137 2.68 -4.69 -0.15
CA ARG A 137 1.58 -5.61 -0.45
C ARG A 137 2.11 -6.79 -1.25
N TYR A 138 1.62 -8.00 -0.96
CA TYR A 138 1.86 -9.16 -1.80
C TYR A 138 0.83 -9.24 -2.94
N GLN A 139 1.00 -10.18 -3.87
CA GLN A 139 0.03 -10.43 -4.95
C GLN A 139 -1.35 -10.83 -4.42
N VAL A 140 -1.38 -11.58 -3.32
CA VAL A 140 -2.61 -11.89 -2.61
C VAL A 140 -2.96 -10.69 -1.71
N PRO A 141 -4.11 -10.04 -1.90
CA PRO A 141 -4.46 -8.80 -1.19
C PRO A 141 -4.52 -8.92 0.34
N SER A 142 -4.64 -10.14 0.85
CA SER A 142 -4.64 -10.42 2.30
C SER A 142 -3.26 -10.47 2.92
N GLU A 143 -2.20 -10.47 2.12
CA GLU A 143 -0.84 -10.74 2.57
C GLU A 143 0.05 -9.52 2.42
N LEU A 144 0.90 -9.30 3.41
CA LEU A 144 1.86 -8.20 3.48
C LEU A 144 3.28 -8.77 3.62
N ILE A 145 4.23 -8.13 2.94
CA ILE A 145 5.65 -8.49 2.96
C ILE A 145 6.38 -7.50 3.85
N MET A 146 7.12 -7.98 4.83
CA MET A 146 8.15 -7.21 5.54
C MET A 146 9.52 -7.59 5.00
N VAL A 147 10.38 -6.61 4.74
CA VAL A 147 11.73 -6.84 4.23
C VAL A 147 12.76 -6.46 5.28
N PHE A 148 13.62 -7.41 5.60
CA PHE A 148 14.73 -7.28 6.55
C PHE A 148 16.04 -7.35 5.76
N LYS A 149 16.76 -6.23 5.69
CA LYS A 149 18.01 -6.12 4.93
C LYS A 149 19.17 -6.61 5.78
N ASN A 150 20.05 -7.43 5.17
CA ASN A 150 21.25 -8.01 5.80
C ASN A 150 20.96 -8.95 6.98
N GLU A 151 19.71 -9.33 7.23
CA GLU A 151 19.30 -10.25 8.28
C GLU A 151 19.21 -11.68 7.77
N ASP A 152 19.40 -12.64 8.66
CA ASP A 152 19.20 -14.06 8.40
C ASP A 152 17.80 -14.53 8.83
N ALA A 153 17.41 -15.73 8.38
CA ALA A 153 16.10 -16.28 8.70
C ALA A 153 15.88 -16.49 10.20
N LYS A 154 16.93 -16.76 10.97
CA LYS A 154 16.80 -17.06 12.41
C LYS A 154 16.43 -15.80 13.18
N HIS A 155 17.20 -14.72 13.05
CA HIS A 155 16.90 -13.43 13.69
C HIS A 155 15.59 -12.84 13.22
N THR A 156 15.30 -12.93 11.91
CA THR A 156 14.02 -12.47 11.35
C THR A 156 12.85 -13.25 11.96
N MET A 157 13.00 -14.55 12.18
CA MET A 157 11.94 -15.39 12.74
C MET A 157 11.62 -15.00 14.20
N GLU A 158 12.64 -14.76 15.02
CA GLU A 158 12.47 -14.27 16.40
C GLU A 158 11.77 -12.90 16.41
N TYR A 159 12.16 -12.02 15.49
CA TYR A 159 11.57 -10.69 15.36
C TYR A 159 10.10 -10.74 14.92
N VAL A 160 9.78 -11.53 13.91
CA VAL A 160 8.42 -11.71 13.40
C VAL A 160 7.52 -12.37 14.46
N ASP A 161 8.07 -13.31 15.25
CA ASP A 161 7.32 -13.93 16.35
C ASP A 161 7.01 -12.93 17.47
N ASN A 162 7.93 -12.04 17.80
CA ASN A 162 7.68 -10.94 18.74
C ASN A 162 6.55 -10.02 18.23
N ILE A 163 6.56 -9.63 16.94
CA ILE A 163 5.47 -8.86 16.33
C ILE A 163 4.13 -9.61 16.49
N ARG A 164 4.10 -10.89 16.17
CA ARG A 164 2.91 -11.73 16.32
C ARG A 164 2.35 -11.69 17.75
N HIS A 165 3.21 -11.84 18.74
CA HIS A 165 2.80 -11.77 20.16
C HIS A 165 2.23 -10.41 20.53
N VAL A 166 2.86 -9.34 20.07
CA VAL A 166 2.40 -7.98 20.33
C VAL A 166 1.06 -7.70 19.66
N VAL A 167 0.88 -8.12 18.40
CA VAL A 167 -0.39 -7.97 17.68
C VAL A 167 -1.50 -8.74 18.41
N ALA A 168 -1.24 -9.97 18.84
CA ALA A 168 -2.21 -10.79 19.59
C ALA A 168 -2.58 -10.19 20.96
N ALA A 169 -1.66 -9.46 21.61
CA ALA A 169 -1.92 -8.76 22.87
C ALA A 169 -2.59 -7.39 22.69
N SER A 170 -2.52 -6.81 21.47
CA SER A 170 -3.04 -5.48 21.19
C SER A 170 -4.54 -5.47 20.96
N GLU A 171 -5.18 -4.36 21.34
CA GLU A 171 -6.55 -4.05 20.96
C GLU A 171 -6.54 -2.98 19.86
N PHE A 172 -7.28 -3.24 18.79
CA PHE A 172 -7.43 -2.32 17.66
C PHE A 172 -8.74 -1.59 17.81
N ILE A 173 -8.66 -0.26 17.99
CA ILE A 173 -9.83 0.59 18.27
C ILE A 173 -10.18 1.35 16.99
N PHE A 174 -11.35 1.07 16.43
CA PHE A 174 -11.88 1.78 15.27
C PHE A 174 -12.35 3.20 15.61
N THR A 175 -12.46 4.02 14.58
CA THR A 175 -12.98 5.41 14.68
C THR A 175 -14.36 5.52 15.33
N ASN A 176 -15.17 4.45 15.29
CA ASN A 176 -16.48 4.39 15.96
C ASN A 176 -16.44 3.87 17.41
N GLY A 177 -15.25 3.74 18.00
CA GLY A 177 -15.05 3.29 19.39
C GLY A 177 -15.18 1.78 19.61
N LYS A 178 -15.46 0.97 18.57
CA LYS A 178 -15.43 -0.49 18.69
C LYS A 178 -14.00 -0.98 18.71
N ASN A 179 -13.68 -1.91 19.58
CA ASN A 179 -12.39 -2.58 19.65
C ASN A 179 -12.48 -4.02 19.14
N ILE A 180 -11.38 -4.51 18.59
CA ILE A 180 -11.23 -5.88 18.13
C ILE A 180 -9.83 -6.40 18.48
N LYS A 181 -9.74 -7.68 18.82
CA LYS A 181 -8.48 -8.42 18.91
C LYS A 181 -8.32 -9.28 17.69
N ILE A 182 -7.14 -9.27 17.11
CA ILE A 182 -6.78 -10.09 15.96
C ILE A 182 -5.51 -10.87 16.24
N THR A 183 -5.32 -11.94 15.51
CA THR A 183 -4.05 -12.66 15.43
C THR A 183 -3.53 -12.62 14.00
N ILE A 184 -2.25 -12.81 13.83
CA ILE A 184 -1.59 -12.90 12.54
C ILE A 184 -0.80 -14.20 12.47
N SER A 185 -0.75 -14.78 11.29
CA SER A 185 0.19 -15.85 10.96
C SER A 185 1.24 -15.31 10.01
N ALA A 186 2.46 -15.80 10.12
CA ALA A 186 3.56 -15.35 9.28
C ALA A 186 4.44 -16.52 8.83
N SER A 187 5.16 -16.27 7.73
CA SER A 187 6.24 -17.13 7.27
C SER A 187 7.49 -16.31 6.99
N VAL A 188 8.65 -16.91 7.20
CA VAL A 188 9.94 -16.26 7.00
C VAL A 188 10.72 -17.00 5.93
N SER A 189 11.21 -16.28 4.91
CA SER A 189 12.00 -16.80 3.81
C SER A 189 13.24 -15.96 3.56
N GLU A 190 14.41 -16.57 3.67
CA GLU A 190 15.70 -15.93 3.37
C GLU A 190 16.02 -16.08 1.89
N LYS A 191 16.57 -15.04 1.27
CA LYS A 191 17.13 -15.13 -0.07
C LYS A 191 18.37 -16.00 -0.07
N THR A 192 18.34 -17.07 -0.87
CA THR A 192 19.47 -17.99 -1.08
C THR A 192 20.19 -17.69 -2.39
N ARG A 193 21.35 -18.31 -2.59
CA ARG A 193 22.09 -18.25 -3.86
C ARG A 193 21.36 -18.91 -5.03
N LEU A 194 20.41 -19.78 -4.74
CA LEU A 194 19.59 -20.48 -5.74
C LEU A 194 18.41 -19.63 -6.23
N ASP A 195 18.08 -18.58 -5.53
CA ASP A 195 16.97 -17.68 -5.89
C ASP A 195 17.42 -16.73 -7.00
N LEU A 196 17.01 -17.00 -8.23
CA LEU A 196 17.30 -16.19 -9.41
C LEU A 196 16.61 -14.82 -9.37
N ASN A 197 15.43 -14.76 -8.73
CA ASN A 197 14.59 -13.56 -8.66
C ASN A 197 13.88 -13.45 -7.30
N ALA A 198 13.42 -12.24 -7.00
CA ALA A 198 12.69 -11.94 -5.78
C ALA A 198 11.36 -12.71 -5.67
N THR A 199 10.78 -13.08 -6.82
CA THR A 199 9.53 -13.86 -6.87
C THR A 199 9.69 -15.24 -6.24
N SER A 200 10.83 -15.92 -6.43
CA SER A 200 11.06 -17.25 -5.84
C SER A 200 11.06 -17.21 -4.31
N VAL A 201 11.61 -16.14 -3.74
CA VAL A 201 11.64 -15.94 -2.27
C VAL A 201 10.22 -15.74 -1.73
N THR A 202 9.40 -14.92 -2.39
CA THR A 202 8.01 -14.66 -1.96
C THR A 202 7.10 -15.87 -2.18
N THR A 203 7.27 -16.61 -3.28
CA THR A 203 6.47 -17.85 -3.51
C THR A 203 6.75 -18.88 -2.43
N ARG A 204 8.02 -19.09 -2.09
CA ARG A 204 8.41 -20.02 -1.01
C ARG A 204 7.82 -19.60 0.34
N ALA A 205 7.85 -18.29 0.66
CA ALA A 205 7.21 -17.76 1.86
C ALA A 205 5.68 -17.99 1.83
N HIS A 206 5.04 -17.74 0.69
CA HIS A 206 3.59 -17.96 0.53
C HIS A 206 3.21 -19.42 0.75
N ASP A 207 3.94 -20.35 0.15
CA ASP A 207 3.68 -21.78 0.31
C ASP A 207 3.82 -22.23 1.78
N ALA A 208 4.82 -21.69 2.48
CA ALA A 208 5.00 -21.96 3.92
C ALA A 208 3.85 -21.36 4.75
N LEU A 209 3.40 -20.15 4.44
CA LEU A 209 2.26 -19.53 5.11
C LEU A 209 0.96 -20.32 4.88
N GLN A 210 0.71 -20.78 3.66
CA GLN A 210 -0.45 -21.60 3.32
C GLN A 210 -0.43 -22.96 4.05
N LYS A 211 0.75 -23.56 4.23
CA LYS A 211 0.89 -24.77 5.07
C LYS A 211 0.56 -24.46 6.53
N ALA A 212 1.03 -23.32 7.06
CA ALA A 212 0.74 -22.90 8.43
C ALA A 212 -0.77 -22.79 8.70
N TYR A 213 -1.54 -22.20 7.79
CA TYR A 213 -3.01 -22.10 7.91
C TYR A 213 -3.74 -23.42 7.97
N ARG A 214 -3.18 -24.49 7.36
CA ARG A 214 -3.79 -25.83 7.42
C ARG A 214 -3.66 -26.49 8.80
N PHE A 215 -2.67 -26.08 9.58
CA PHE A 215 -2.39 -26.71 10.87
C PHE A 215 -2.91 -25.88 12.03
N ASN A 216 -2.66 -24.58 12.04
CA ASN A 216 -3.10 -23.68 13.12
C ASN A 216 -2.96 -22.22 12.71
N CYS A 217 -3.84 -21.35 13.24
CA CYS A 217 -3.66 -19.89 13.13
C CYS A 217 -2.71 -19.40 14.23
N ASN A 218 -2.24 -18.14 14.12
CA ASN A 218 -1.35 -17.49 15.08
C ASN A 218 0.01 -18.19 15.22
N ILE A 219 0.68 -18.43 14.10
CA ILE A 219 1.94 -19.19 14.03
C ILE A 219 2.94 -18.51 13.11
N VAL A 220 4.23 -18.70 13.38
CA VAL A 220 5.34 -18.31 12.50
C VAL A 220 6.02 -19.58 11.99
N THR A 221 6.20 -19.67 10.67
CA THR A 221 6.84 -20.82 10.00
C THR A 221 8.05 -20.37 9.20
N LYS A 222 9.03 -21.26 9.06
CA LYS A 222 10.17 -21.05 8.16
C LYS A 222 9.87 -21.71 6.81
N ALA A 223 10.19 -20.99 5.72
CA ALA A 223 10.09 -21.47 4.35
C ALA A 223 11.36 -22.18 3.90
#